data_459bd087825127b95f31329f4c60cb61
#
_entry.id   459bd087825127b95f31329f4c60cb61
#
_cell.length_a   1.000
_cell.length_b   1.000
_cell.length_c   1.000
_cell.angle_alpha   90.00
_cell.angle_beta   90.00
_cell.angle_gamma   90.00
#
_symmetry.space_group_name_H-M   'P 1'
#
loop_
_entity.id
_entity.type
_entity.pdbx_description
1 polymer ?
#
loop_
_entity_poly.entity_id
_entity_poly.type
_entity_poly.pdbx_seq_one_letter_code
_entity_poly.pdbx_strand_id
1 'polypeptide(L)'
;MSVLDKIVRVVADSDLDGLMAAAVLKSSKPSLQVHFAHPALIRAGIVDHLIDENTAICDLPFHPDCGLYLDHHLTNKPSEQEELAFVKRGGICHWRDTPSAARAAYDLMKNELDLSHLEEVMPIVDQLDSGGISLEDFMQDGPVIRLSRSLSLSNPGHMEVVMEQFASGISLTEILESHKSLLDDLLREREIQIKAVKENTRIVNRLAICDLSETGIRSNGYLVTAIAGSEAIACCVIHGYMDGSISDPNYPALGASFYANSFRGEDNPYDLSMLATLLDETGGGHANACGCRIQPADGSSRELIETDKENNLQKWLELWSDRDSKMLR
;
A
#
# COMPACT_ATOMS: atom_id res chain seq x y z
N MET A 1 -8.61 -13.04 32.02
CA MET A 1 -9.56 -12.85 30.91
C MET A 1 -8.72 -12.39 29.74
N SER A 2 -8.69 -13.16 28.66
CA SER A 2 -7.91 -12.77 27.46
C SER A 2 -8.51 -11.51 26.84
N VAL A 3 -7.68 -10.68 26.24
CA VAL A 3 -8.11 -9.50 25.43
C VAL A 3 -9.13 -9.91 24.37
N LEU A 4 -9.06 -11.16 23.89
CA LEU A 4 -9.90 -11.69 22.81
C LEU A 4 -11.18 -12.42 23.27
N ASP A 5 -11.47 -12.47 24.59
CA ASP A 5 -12.62 -13.26 25.09
C ASP A 5 -13.94 -12.89 24.41
N LYS A 6 -14.20 -11.58 24.19
CA LYS A 6 -15.40 -11.07 23.56
C LYS A 6 -15.32 -10.96 22.03
N ILE A 7 -14.12 -10.95 21.46
CA ILE A 7 -13.93 -10.73 20.02
C ILE A 7 -14.33 -11.99 19.25
N VAL A 8 -15.18 -11.85 18.26
CA VAL A 8 -15.62 -12.92 17.36
C VAL A 8 -15.21 -12.67 15.91
N ARG A 9 -14.86 -11.42 15.58
CA ARG A 9 -14.51 -10.97 14.24
C ARG A 9 -13.27 -10.10 14.25
N VAL A 10 -12.48 -10.18 13.19
CA VAL A 10 -11.38 -9.26 12.89
C VAL A 10 -11.67 -8.61 11.55
N VAL A 11 -11.51 -7.29 11.46
CA VAL A 11 -11.43 -6.54 10.21
C VAL A 11 -10.00 -6.00 10.12
N ALA A 12 -9.25 -6.44 9.11
CA ALA A 12 -7.83 -6.13 8.95
C ALA A 12 -7.53 -5.52 7.58
N ASP A 13 -6.44 -4.77 7.45
CA ASP A 13 -6.00 -4.31 6.13
C ASP A 13 -5.65 -5.50 5.22
N SER A 14 -5.73 -5.25 3.93
CA SER A 14 -5.57 -6.23 2.87
C SER A 14 -4.14 -6.40 2.38
N ASP A 15 -3.18 -5.94 3.14
CA ASP A 15 -1.76 -6.15 2.88
C ASP A 15 -1.14 -7.22 3.81
N LEU A 16 0.18 -7.37 3.77
CA LEU A 16 0.86 -8.37 4.58
C LEU A 16 0.84 -8.02 6.07
N ASP A 17 0.90 -6.73 6.43
CA ASP A 17 0.87 -6.31 7.83
C ASP A 17 -0.49 -6.60 8.48
N GLY A 18 -1.58 -6.12 7.89
CA GLY A 18 -2.93 -6.41 8.38
C GLY A 18 -3.24 -7.91 8.41
N LEU A 19 -2.82 -8.66 7.38
CA LEU A 19 -2.96 -10.12 7.33
C LEU A 19 -2.24 -10.80 8.49
N MET A 20 -0.99 -10.42 8.76
CA MET A 20 -0.19 -11.02 9.84
C MET A 20 -0.73 -10.63 11.21
N ALA A 21 -1.21 -9.40 11.41
CA ALA A 21 -1.88 -8.99 12.63
C ALA A 21 -3.12 -9.88 12.89
N ALA A 22 -3.94 -10.10 11.86
CA ALA A 22 -5.10 -10.99 11.95
C ALA A 22 -4.70 -12.45 12.24
N ALA A 23 -3.63 -12.97 11.60
CA ALA A 23 -3.12 -14.32 11.82
C ALA A 23 -2.68 -14.53 13.27
N VAL A 24 -1.97 -13.58 13.87
CA VAL A 24 -1.57 -13.61 15.28
C VAL A 24 -2.79 -13.70 16.20
N LEU A 25 -3.82 -12.88 16.00
CA LEU A 25 -5.04 -12.94 16.79
C LEU A 25 -5.78 -14.27 16.61
N LYS A 26 -5.85 -14.76 15.38
CA LYS A 26 -6.52 -16.03 15.06
C LYS A 26 -5.79 -17.25 15.61
N SER A 27 -4.46 -17.21 15.75
CA SER A 27 -3.68 -18.25 16.43
C SER A 27 -4.16 -18.46 17.88
N SER A 28 -4.55 -17.37 18.56
CA SER A 28 -5.12 -17.44 19.92
C SER A 28 -6.56 -17.94 19.94
N LYS A 29 -7.34 -17.62 18.92
CA LYS A 29 -8.77 -17.95 18.86
C LYS A 29 -9.14 -18.39 17.44
N PRO A 30 -8.95 -19.68 17.09
CA PRO A 30 -9.18 -20.19 15.74
C PRO A 30 -10.60 -19.96 15.18
N SER A 31 -11.58 -19.73 16.07
CA SER A 31 -12.98 -19.44 15.67
C SER A 31 -13.22 -18.01 15.19
N LEU A 32 -12.21 -17.12 15.24
CA LEU A 32 -12.36 -15.75 14.73
C LEU A 32 -12.69 -15.75 13.25
N GLN A 33 -13.70 -14.97 12.87
CA GLN A 33 -13.99 -14.64 11.48
C GLN A 33 -13.09 -13.47 11.07
N VAL A 34 -12.40 -13.59 9.94
CA VAL A 34 -11.51 -12.51 9.45
C VAL A 34 -12.09 -11.95 8.16
N HIS A 35 -12.15 -10.63 8.06
CA HIS A 35 -12.53 -9.88 6.88
C HIS A 35 -11.42 -8.90 6.55
N PHE A 36 -11.01 -8.88 5.28
CA PHE A 36 -10.02 -7.92 4.81
C PHE A 36 -10.72 -6.69 4.22
N ALA A 37 -10.19 -5.52 4.51
CA ALA A 37 -10.69 -4.25 4.02
C ALA A 37 -9.53 -3.36 3.56
N HIS A 38 -9.85 -2.20 3.04
CA HIS A 38 -8.89 -1.14 2.74
C HIS A 38 -9.26 0.11 3.55
N PRO A 39 -8.33 0.95 3.98
CA PRO A 39 -8.63 2.16 4.76
C PRO A 39 -9.75 3.04 4.19
N ALA A 40 -9.86 3.11 2.86
CA ALA A 40 -10.94 3.84 2.21
C ALA A 40 -12.34 3.27 2.48
N LEU A 41 -12.48 1.95 2.67
CA LEU A 41 -13.76 1.30 2.96
C LEU A 41 -14.25 1.63 4.39
N ILE A 42 -13.32 1.70 5.35
CA ILE A 42 -13.60 2.15 6.71
C ILE A 42 -14.05 3.62 6.68
N ARG A 43 -13.26 4.50 6.05
CA ARG A 43 -13.56 5.95 5.98
C ARG A 43 -14.88 6.26 5.26
N ALA A 44 -15.27 5.42 4.32
CA ALA A 44 -16.53 5.55 3.57
C ALA A 44 -17.74 4.90 4.27
N GLY A 45 -17.55 4.23 5.43
CA GLY A 45 -18.62 3.53 6.14
C GLY A 45 -19.14 2.27 5.44
N ILE A 46 -18.45 1.78 4.42
CA ILE A 46 -18.92 0.64 3.61
C ILE A 46 -18.94 -0.65 4.43
N VAL A 47 -18.00 -0.80 5.36
CA VAL A 47 -17.83 -1.99 6.20
C VAL A 47 -18.38 -1.83 7.63
N ASP A 48 -19.06 -0.72 7.95
CA ASP A 48 -19.62 -0.46 9.29
C ASP A 48 -20.55 -1.59 9.77
N HIS A 49 -21.24 -2.24 8.86
CA HIS A 49 -22.11 -3.38 9.15
C HIS A 49 -21.36 -4.61 9.71
N LEU A 50 -20.04 -4.65 9.61
CA LEU A 50 -19.17 -5.69 10.16
C LEU A 50 -18.59 -5.29 11.52
N ILE A 51 -18.77 -4.03 11.97
CA ILE A 51 -18.05 -3.48 13.12
C ILE A 51 -19.00 -3.28 14.30
N ASP A 52 -18.72 -3.97 15.39
CA ASP A 52 -19.44 -3.87 16.66
C ASP A 52 -18.47 -4.13 17.84
N GLU A 53 -18.98 -4.12 19.06
CA GLU A 53 -18.18 -4.35 20.29
C GLU A 53 -17.51 -5.74 20.37
N ASN A 54 -17.80 -6.65 19.45
CA ASN A 54 -17.17 -7.96 19.35
C ASN A 54 -16.19 -8.05 18.16
N THR A 55 -15.88 -6.92 17.53
CA THR A 55 -14.98 -6.82 16.37
C THR A 55 -13.64 -6.23 16.78
N ALA A 56 -12.54 -6.86 16.37
CA ALA A 56 -11.21 -6.26 16.39
C ALA A 56 -10.94 -5.57 15.05
N ILE A 57 -10.35 -4.38 15.09
CA ILE A 57 -9.83 -3.68 13.90
C ILE A 57 -8.31 -3.71 14.00
N CYS A 58 -7.66 -4.16 12.92
CA CYS A 58 -6.21 -4.27 12.84
C CYS A 58 -5.70 -3.53 11.62
N ASP A 59 -4.71 -2.64 11.81
CA ASP A 59 -3.99 -1.96 10.72
C ASP A 59 -4.92 -1.12 9.81
N LEU A 60 -5.92 -0.52 10.39
CA LEU A 60 -6.96 0.25 9.70
C LEU A 60 -7.33 1.49 10.52
N PRO A 61 -7.98 2.51 9.91
CA PRO A 61 -8.47 3.66 10.64
C PRO A 61 -9.35 3.28 11.85
N PHE A 62 -9.19 4.04 12.95
CA PHE A 62 -9.98 3.85 14.16
C PHE A 62 -11.48 3.96 13.88
N HIS A 63 -12.23 2.96 14.35
CA HIS A 63 -13.69 3.00 14.34
C HIS A 63 -14.22 2.91 15.78
N PRO A 64 -15.01 3.89 16.22
CA PRO A 64 -15.43 3.96 17.60
C PRO A 64 -16.27 2.76 18.07
N ASP A 65 -16.95 2.01 17.24
CA ASP A 65 -17.83 0.91 17.64
C ASP A 65 -17.12 -0.45 17.78
N CYS A 66 -15.85 -0.57 17.41
CA CYS A 66 -15.11 -1.83 17.61
C CYS A 66 -14.89 -2.12 19.11
N GLY A 67 -14.58 -3.38 19.43
CA GLY A 67 -14.25 -3.83 20.79
C GLY A 67 -12.75 -3.83 21.08
N LEU A 68 -11.93 -4.10 20.07
CA LEU A 68 -10.46 -4.02 20.11
C LEU A 68 -9.97 -3.21 18.92
N TYR A 69 -9.15 -2.21 19.19
CA TYR A 69 -8.42 -1.45 18.18
C TYR A 69 -6.92 -1.73 18.30
N LEU A 70 -6.30 -2.19 17.21
CA LEU A 70 -4.89 -2.52 17.14
C LEU A 70 -4.28 -1.89 15.88
N ASP A 71 -3.36 -0.92 16.05
CA ASP A 71 -2.75 -0.19 14.95
C ASP A 71 -1.45 0.48 15.41
N HIS A 72 -0.67 0.97 14.45
CA HIS A 72 0.59 1.67 14.68
C HIS A 72 0.67 3.02 13.94
N HIS A 73 -0.21 3.27 12.98
CA HIS A 73 -0.23 4.50 12.18
C HIS A 73 -0.54 5.74 12.99
N LEU A 74 0.32 6.76 12.94
CA LEU A 74 0.09 8.04 13.61
C LEU A 74 -1.18 8.74 13.12
N THR A 75 -1.50 8.61 11.84
CA THR A 75 -2.69 9.23 11.21
C THR A 75 -4.00 8.57 11.63
N ASN A 76 -3.94 7.36 12.16
CA ASN A 76 -5.10 6.60 12.62
C ASN A 76 -5.22 6.59 14.15
N LYS A 77 -4.22 7.15 14.85
CA LYS A 77 -4.21 7.21 16.32
C LYS A 77 -5.42 7.99 16.81
N PRO A 78 -6.30 7.39 17.65
CA PRO A 78 -7.39 8.13 18.24
C PRO A 78 -6.86 9.27 19.13
N SER A 79 -7.56 10.40 19.16
CA SER A 79 -7.28 11.46 20.11
C SER A 79 -7.48 10.97 21.55
N GLU A 80 -6.88 11.63 22.52
CA GLU A 80 -7.04 11.29 23.94
C GLU A 80 -8.52 11.23 24.35
N GLN A 81 -9.34 12.11 23.80
CA GLN A 81 -10.78 12.16 24.09
C GLN A 81 -11.51 10.94 23.51
N GLU A 82 -11.18 10.54 22.29
CA GLU A 82 -11.75 9.35 21.63
C GLU A 82 -11.31 8.08 22.36
N GLU A 83 -10.04 7.96 22.69
CA GLU A 83 -9.50 6.80 23.42
C GLU A 83 -10.17 6.66 24.81
N LEU A 84 -10.29 7.75 25.58
CA LEU A 84 -10.95 7.74 26.86
C LEU A 84 -12.44 7.32 26.74
N ALA A 85 -13.15 7.83 25.73
CA ALA A 85 -14.53 7.46 25.50
C ALA A 85 -14.66 5.98 25.11
N PHE A 86 -13.74 5.50 24.25
CA PHE A 86 -13.66 4.13 23.81
C PHE A 86 -13.42 3.15 24.96
N VAL A 87 -12.41 3.40 25.78
CA VAL A 87 -12.09 2.57 26.96
C VAL A 87 -13.21 2.60 28.00
N LYS A 88 -13.86 3.76 28.24
CA LYS A 88 -14.97 3.90 29.19
C LYS A 88 -16.15 2.99 28.85
N ARG A 89 -16.41 2.71 27.59
CA ARG A 89 -17.48 1.80 27.16
C ARG A 89 -17.02 0.34 27.02
N GLY A 90 -15.77 0.03 27.43
CA GLY A 90 -15.22 -1.32 27.50
C GLY A 90 -14.43 -1.75 26.27
N GLY A 91 -14.11 -0.83 25.36
CA GLY A 91 -13.18 -1.04 24.25
C GLY A 91 -11.74 -1.12 24.73
N ILE A 92 -10.89 -1.79 23.97
CA ILE A 92 -9.46 -1.95 24.24
C ILE A 92 -8.69 -1.27 23.11
N CYS A 93 -7.98 -0.18 23.45
CA CYS A 93 -7.10 0.52 22.53
C CYS A 93 -5.66 -0.01 22.66
N HIS A 94 -5.22 -0.71 21.64
CA HIS A 94 -3.84 -1.22 21.55
C HIS A 94 -3.10 -0.54 20.38
N TRP A 95 -3.15 0.80 20.35
CA TRP A 95 -2.27 1.55 19.45
C TRP A 95 -0.85 1.57 20.04
N ARG A 96 0.15 1.23 19.23
CA ARG A 96 1.57 1.20 19.63
C ARG A 96 2.43 1.82 18.54
N ASP A 97 3.47 2.53 18.97
CA ASP A 97 4.53 3.02 18.08
C ASP A 97 5.50 1.86 17.77
N THR A 98 5.07 0.99 16.86
CA THR A 98 5.79 -0.20 16.40
C THR A 98 6.01 -0.09 14.89
N PRO A 99 6.99 -0.82 14.31
CA PRO A 99 7.23 -0.77 12.86
C PRO A 99 6.07 -1.33 12.02
N SER A 100 5.14 -2.11 12.63
CA SER A 100 4.00 -2.71 11.96
C SER A 100 2.88 -3.01 12.95
N ALA A 101 1.63 -3.14 12.50
CA ALA A 101 0.50 -3.60 13.30
C ALA A 101 0.66 -5.08 13.66
N ALA A 102 1.25 -5.90 12.77
CA ALA A 102 1.63 -7.27 13.06
C ALA A 102 2.57 -7.36 14.26
N ARG A 103 3.55 -6.45 14.37
CA ARG A 103 4.45 -6.35 15.52
C ARG A 103 3.67 -6.01 16.79
N ALA A 104 2.73 -5.08 16.73
CA ALA A 104 1.89 -4.75 17.87
C ALA A 104 1.04 -5.95 18.32
N ALA A 105 0.47 -6.72 17.37
CA ALA A 105 -0.26 -7.95 17.67
C ALA A 105 0.65 -9.04 18.25
N TYR A 106 1.83 -9.25 17.66
CA TYR A 106 2.82 -10.20 18.14
C TYR A 106 3.23 -9.90 19.59
N ASP A 107 3.57 -8.66 19.89
CA ASP A 107 3.98 -8.24 21.24
C ASP A 107 2.84 -8.35 22.27
N LEU A 108 1.59 -8.17 21.85
CA LEU A 108 0.41 -8.38 22.69
C LEU A 108 0.25 -9.83 23.08
N MET A 109 0.53 -10.77 22.16
CA MET A 109 0.19 -12.19 22.30
C MET A 109 1.36 -13.10 22.67
N LYS A 110 2.62 -12.69 22.46
CA LYS A 110 3.82 -13.55 22.63
C LYS A 110 4.03 -14.16 24.00
N ASN A 111 3.43 -13.58 25.06
CA ASN A 111 3.53 -14.14 26.42
C ASN A 111 2.45 -15.19 26.68
N GLU A 112 1.43 -15.28 25.83
CA GLU A 112 0.31 -16.20 25.99
C GLU A 112 0.37 -17.35 24.96
N LEU A 113 1.08 -17.16 23.84
CA LEU A 113 1.16 -18.08 22.70
C LEU A 113 2.60 -18.35 22.29
N ASP A 114 2.83 -19.55 21.78
CA ASP A 114 4.04 -19.87 21.03
C ASP A 114 3.87 -19.35 19.58
N LEU A 115 4.56 -18.26 19.29
CA LEU A 115 4.57 -17.60 17.97
C LEU A 115 5.94 -17.74 17.29
N SER A 116 6.76 -18.71 17.69
CA SER A 116 8.12 -18.93 17.18
C SER A 116 8.15 -19.13 15.65
N HIS A 117 7.11 -19.71 15.08
CA HIS A 117 6.96 -19.90 13.63
C HIS A 117 6.85 -18.59 12.84
N LEU A 118 6.55 -17.45 13.51
CA LEU A 118 6.46 -16.14 12.90
C LEU A 118 7.78 -15.33 12.99
N GLU A 119 8.75 -15.78 13.81
CA GLU A 119 9.99 -15.03 14.05
C GLU A 119 10.79 -14.76 12.76
N GLU A 120 10.73 -15.66 11.79
CA GLU A 120 11.44 -15.50 10.51
C GLU A 120 10.77 -14.44 9.60
N VAL A 121 9.46 -14.36 9.60
CA VAL A 121 8.71 -13.45 8.71
C VAL A 121 8.56 -12.05 9.29
N MET A 122 8.43 -11.91 10.61
CA MET A 122 8.14 -10.64 11.27
C MET A 122 9.13 -9.50 10.95
N PRO A 123 10.47 -9.72 10.89
CA PRO A 123 11.40 -8.66 10.51
C PRO A 123 11.18 -8.12 9.08
N ILE A 124 10.70 -8.99 8.17
CA ILE A 124 10.43 -8.60 6.78
C ILE A 124 9.13 -7.80 6.71
N VAL A 125 8.10 -8.21 7.47
CA VAL A 125 6.85 -7.44 7.61
C VAL A 125 7.17 -6.04 8.13
N ASP A 126 7.93 -5.93 9.21
CA ASP A 126 8.36 -4.67 9.80
C ASP A 126 9.06 -3.76 8.80
N GLN A 127 9.96 -4.32 7.97
CA GLN A 127 10.69 -3.55 6.96
C GLN A 127 9.79 -3.09 5.80
N LEU A 128 8.86 -3.94 5.38
CA LEU A 128 7.95 -3.61 4.28
C LEU A 128 7.00 -2.49 4.68
N ASP A 129 6.44 -2.55 5.87
CA ASP A 129 5.45 -1.61 6.33
C ASP A 129 6.06 -0.27 6.77
N SER A 130 7.15 -0.29 7.54
CA SER A 130 7.85 0.94 7.95
C SER A 130 8.60 1.67 6.82
N GLY A 131 8.61 1.11 5.60
CA GLY A 131 9.39 1.63 4.48
C GLY A 131 10.90 1.44 4.63
N GLY A 132 11.32 0.57 5.56
CA GLY A 132 12.73 0.27 5.83
C GLY A 132 13.38 -0.75 4.90
N ILE A 133 12.67 -1.19 3.84
CA ILE A 133 13.22 -2.13 2.88
C ILE A 133 14.38 -1.50 2.10
N SER A 134 15.51 -2.19 2.03
CA SER A 134 16.65 -1.72 1.26
C SER A 134 16.39 -1.81 -0.26
N LEU A 135 17.09 -0.96 -1.04
CA LEU A 135 17.02 -1.06 -2.50
C LEU A 135 17.44 -2.45 -3.00
N GLU A 136 18.44 -3.06 -2.37
CA GLU A 136 18.92 -4.40 -2.72
C GLU A 136 17.83 -5.44 -2.50
N ASP A 137 17.23 -5.51 -1.31
CA ASP A 137 16.15 -6.47 -0.97
C ASP A 137 14.94 -6.26 -1.87
N PHE A 138 14.54 -5.00 -2.10
CA PHE A 138 13.44 -4.67 -3.01
C PHE A 138 13.70 -5.16 -4.44
N MET A 139 14.94 -5.02 -4.94
CA MET A 139 15.30 -5.44 -6.30
C MET A 139 15.52 -6.95 -6.41
N GLN A 140 16.01 -7.61 -5.36
CA GLN A 140 16.12 -9.08 -5.30
C GLN A 140 14.75 -9.77 -5.30
N ASP A 141 13.71 -9.06 -4.84
CA ASP A 141 12.32 -9.54 -4.86
C ASP A 141 12.18 -10.92 -4.21
N GLY A 142 12.66 -11.04 -2.98
CA GLY A 142 12.66 -12.30 -2.23
C GLY A 142 11.26 -12.93 -2.10
N PRO A 143 11.16 -14.22 -1.76
CA PRO A 143 9.88 -14.94 -1.76
C PRO A 143 8.80 -14.30 -0.88
N VAL A 144 9.16 -13.71 0.27
CA VAL A 144 8.20 -13.02 1.17
C VAL A 144 7.69 -11.72 0.54
N ILE A 145 8.56 -10.99 -0.17
CA ILE A 145 8.14 -9.78 -0.91
C ILE A 145 7.16 -10.15 -2.02
N ARG A 146 7.40 -11.27 -2.73
CA ARG A 146 6.46 -11.79 -3.72
C ARG A 146 5.15 -12.26 -3.09
N LEU A 147 5.22 -12.92 -1.92
CA LEU A 147 4.03 -13.31 -1.16
C LEU A 147 3.20 -12.06 -0.79
N SER A 148 3.84 -11.01 -0.27
CA SER A 148 3.17 -9.72 0.00
C SER A 148 2.48 -9.17 -1.25
N ARG A 149 3.15 -9.16 -2.41
CA ARG A 149 2.56 -8.70 -3.68
C ARG A 149 1.42 -9.57 -4.21
N SER A 150 1.31 -10.82 -3.76
CA SER A 150 0.22 -11.73 -4.15
C SER A 150 -1.09 -11.43 -3.44
N LEU A 151 -1.04 -10.69 -2.34
CA LEU A 151 -2.21 -10.37 -1.51
C LEU A 151 -3.02 -9.26 -2.16
N SER A 152 -4.31 -9.46 -2.33
CA SER A 152 -5.20 -8.48 -2.94
C SER A 152 -6.65 -8.77 -2.62
N LEU A 153 -7.44 -7.73 -2.39
CA LEU A 153 -8.91 -7.84 -2.24
C LEU A 153 -9.60 -8.39 -3.50
N SER A 154 -8.94 -8.40 -4.65
CA SER A 154 -9.43 -9.07 -5.85
C SER A 154 -9.35 -10.60 -5.77
N ASN A 155 -8.54 -11.14 -4.84
CA ASN A 155 -8.42 -12.57 -4.57
C ASN A 155 -8.47 -12.87 -3.05
N PRO A 156 -9.62 -12.61 -2.40
CA PRO A 156 -9.75 -12.76 -0.95
C PRO A 156 -9.54 -14.21 -0.48
N GLY A 157 -9.89 -15.21 -1.29
CA GLY A 157 -9.67 -16.62 -0.95
C GLY A 157 -8.20 -16.99 -0.82
N HIS A 158 -7.31 -16.39 -1.62
CA HIS A 158 -5.86 -16.56 -1.46
C HIS A 158 -5.37 -15.94 -0.14
N MET A 159 -5.83 -14.73 0.18
CA MET A 159 -5.48 -14.06 1.43
C MET A 159 -5.92 -14.88 2.65
N GLU A 160 -7.14 -15.41 2.63
CA GLU A 160 -7.67 -16.28 3.69
C GLU A 160 -6.79 -17.53 3.86
N VAL A 161 -6.39 -18.19 2.78
CA VAL A 161 -5.52 -19.39 2.83
C VAL A 161 -4.17 -19.04 3.44
N VAL A 162 -3.51 -17.98 3.01
CA VAL A 162 -2.20 -17.57 3.55
C VAL A 162 -2.32 -17.20 5.04
N MET A 163 -3.34 -16.45 5.41
CA MET A 163 -3.61 -16.06 6.80
C MET A 163 -3.85 -17.28 7.68
N GLU A 164 -4.68 -18.25 7.25
CA GLU A 164 -4.95 -19.48 7.99
C GLU A 164 -3.70 -20.35 8.15
N GLN A 165 -2.81 -20.39 7.15
CA GLN A 165 -1.54 -21.11 7.24
C GLN A 165 -0.66 -20.53 8.35
N PHE A 166 -0.49 -19.21 8.40
CA PHE A 166 0.24 -18.54 9.48
C PHE A 166 -0.44 -18.74 10.83
N ALA A 167 -1.76 -18.58 10.91
CA ALA A 167 -2.50 -18.76 12.14
C ALA A 167 -2.44 -20.19 12.70
N SER A 168 -2.28 -21.19 11.82
CA SER A 168 -2.17 -22.62 12.19
C SER A 168 -0.76 -23.05 12.56
N GLY A 169 0.22 -22.16 12.57
CA GLY A 169 1.60 -22.48 12.92
C GLY A 169 2.40 -23.15 11.82
N ILE A 170 1.96 -23.05 10.56
CA ILE A 170 2.72 -23.55 9.40
C ILE A 170 3.94 -22.67 9.21
N SER A 171 5.09 -23.28 8.98
CA SER A 171 6.35 -22.54 8.80
C SER A 171 6.34 -21.71 7.52
N LEU A 172 7.09 -20.59 7.54
CA LEU A 172 7.25 -19.74 6.36
C LEU A 172 7.72 -20.55 5.14
N THR A 173 8.66 -21.47 5.32
CA THR A 173 9.18 -22.32 4.22
C THR A 173 8.07 -23.17 3.60
N GLU A 174 7.21 -23.80 4.39
CA GLU A 174 6.08 -24.61 3.90
C GLU A 174 5.04 -23.75 3.19
N ILE A 175 4.74 -22.54 3.70
CA ILE A 175 3.84 -21.59 3.06
C ILE A 175 4.39 -21.19 1.68
N LEU A 176 5.65 -20.78 1.61
CA LEU A 176 6.28 -20.38 0.35
C LEU A 176 6.30 -21.52 -0.69
N GLU A 177 6.57 -22.75 -0.26
CA GLU A 177 6.55 -23.90 -1.15
C GLU A 177 5.13 -24.22 -1.64
N SER A 178 4.11 -24.11 -0.78
CA SER A 178 2.71 -24.34 -1.16
C SER A 178 2.20 -23.33 -2.19
N HIS A 179 2.77 -22.11 -2.24
CA HIS A 179 2.42 -21.05 -3.18
C HIS A 179 3.47 -20.86 -4.30
N LYS A 180 4.44 -21.77 -4.42
CA LYS A 180 5.59 -21.63 -5.33
C LYS A 180 5.21 -21.29 -6.76
N SER A 181 4.20 -21.94 -7.34
CA SER A 181 3.78 -21.66 -8.73
C SER A 181 3.35 -20.21 -8.91
N LEU A 182 2.53 -19.69 -8.00
CA LEU A 182 2.10 -18.28 -8.03
C LEU A 182 3.29 -17.32 -7.85
N LEU A 183 4.19 -17.63 -6.91
CA LEU A 183 5.36 -16.79 -6.64
C LEU A 183 6.34 -16.78 -7.83
N ASP A 184 6.48 -17.89 -8.55
CA ASP A 184 7.29 -17.98 -9.76
C ASP A 184 6.65 -17.20 -10.93
N ASP A 185 5.31 -17.18 -11.03
CA ASP A 185 4.60 -16.34 -12.01
C ASP A 185 4.83 -14.85 -11.73
N LEU A 186 4.71 -14.43 -10.48
CA LEU A 186 4.97 -13.05 -10.05
C LEU A 186 6.42 -12.62 -10.29
N LEU A 187 7.38 -13.55 -10.17
CA LEU A 187 8.77 -13.27 -10.52
C LEU A 187 8.92 -12.99 -12.02
N ARG A 188 8.30 -13.79 -12.87
CA ARG A 188 8.30 -13.57 -14.33
C ARG A 188 7.64 -12.25 -14.72
N GLU A 189 6.49 -11.94 -14.10
CA GLU A 189 5.83 -10.64 -14.30
C GLU A 189 6.73 -9.46 -13.88
N ARG A 190 7.47 -9.62 -12.77
CA ARG A 190 8.42 -8.61 -12.30
C ARG A 190 9.54 -8.37 -13.29
N GLU A 191 10.09 -9.43 -13.91
CA GLU A 191 11.13 -9.31 -14.94
C GLU A 191 10.62 -8.52 -16.16
N ILE A 192 9.38 -8.79 -16.60
CA ILE A 192 8.72 -8.04 -17.68
C ILE A 192 8.54 -6.58 -17.31
N GLN A 193 8.07 -6.28 -16.08
CA GLN A 193 7.93 -4.93 -15.59
C GLN A 193 9.28 -4.18 -15.53
N ILE A 194 10.33 -4.83 -15.00
CA ILE A 194 11.69 -4.25 -14.94
C ILE A 194 12.18 -3.88 -16.34
N LYS A 195 11.99 -4.77 -17.31
CA LYS A 195 12.38 -4.53 -18.70
C LYS A 195 11.62 -3.32 -19.28
N ALA A 196 10.30 -3.31 -19.15
CA ALA A 196 9.46 -2.23 -19.66
C ALA A 196 9.82 -0.88 -19.01
N VAL A 197 10.02 -0.86 -17.69
CA VAL A 197 10.44 0.37 -16.97
C VAL A 197 11.79 0.86 -17.48
N LYS A 198 12.79 -0.02 -17.62
CA LYS A 198 14.12 0.36 -18.15
C LYS A 198 14.06 0.96 -19.56
N GLU A 199 13.25 0.36 -20.43
CA GLU A 199 13.14 0.78 -21.84
C GLU A 199 12.34 2.08 -22.01
N ASN A 200 11.42 2.39 -21.08
CA ASN A 200 10.50 3.51 -21.19
C ASN A 200 10.77 4.63 -20.13
N THR A 201 11.91 4.60 -19.44
CA THR A 201 12.29 5.61 -18.46
C THR A 201 13.37 6.53 -19.00
N ARG A 202 13.15 7.83 -18.86
CA ARG A 202 14.15 8.88 -19.05
C ARG A 202 14.20 9.81 -17.85
N ILE A 203 15.36 10.42 -17.60
CA ILE A 203 15.51 11.35 -16.48
C ILE A 203 15.61 12.78 -17.01
N VAL A 204 14.77 13.67 -16.51
CA VAL A 204 14.77 15.09 -16.84
C VAL A 204 14.80 15.88 -15.53
N ASN A 205 15.84 16.66 -15.33
CA ASN A 205 15.96 17.52 -14.15
C ASN A 205 15.81 16.77 -12.81
N ARG A 206 16.35 15.52 -12.74
CA ARG A 206 16.21 14.61 -11.60
C ARG A 206 14.78 14.06 -11.37
N LEU A 207 13.85 14.20 -12.32
CA LEU A 207 12.59 13.50 -12.36
C LEU A 207 12.71 12.32 -13.33
N ALA A 208 12.52 11.10 -12.86
CA ALA A 208 12.40 9.93 -13.73
C ALA A 208 11.00 9.90 -14.35
N ILE A 209 10.90 9.97 -15.66
CA ILE A 209 9.65 9.90 -16.39
C ILE A 209 9.57 8.51 -17.02
N CYS A 210 8.62 7.71 -16.60
CA CYS A 210 8.35 6.38 -17.12
C CYS A 210 6.99 6.37 -17.83
N ASP A 211 7.00 6.33 -19.15
CA ASP A 211 5.78 6.29 -19.95
C ASP A 211 5.44 4.85 -20.35
N LEU A 212 4.49 4.25 -19.64
CA LEU A 212 3.98 2.91 -19.89
C LEU A 212 2.63 2.90 -20.62
N SER A 213 2.17 4.05 -21.12
CA SER A 213 0.83 4.22 -21.67
C SER A 213 0.52 3.32 -22.87
N GLU A 214 1.54 2.89 -23.64
CA GLU A 214 1.37 2.06 -24.84
C GLU A 214 1.89 0.62 -24.65
N THR A 215 2.31 0.27 -23.43
CA THR A 215 2.97 -1.01 -23.19
C THR A 215 2.04 -2.12 -22.70
N GLY A 216 0.85 -1.76 -22.25
CA GLY A 216 -0.05 -2.67 -21.54
C GLY A 216 0.45 -3.10 -20.15
N ILE A 217 1.58 -2.56 -19.71
CA ILE A 217 2.22 -2.89 -18.44
C ILE A 217 1.94 -1.79 -17.42
N ARG A 218 1.65 -2.19 -16.20
CA ARG A 218 1.55 -1.27 -15.06
C ARG A 218 2.73 -1.47 -14.13
N SER A 219 3.21 -0.38 -13.57
CA SER A 219 4.23 -0.39 -12.54
C SER A 219 3.93 0.66 -11.49
N ASN A 220 4.51 0.50 -10.31
CA ASN A 220 4.47 1.53 -9.27
C ASN A 220 5.74 2.38 -9.32
N GLY A 221 5.70 3.53 -8.67
CA GLY A 221 6.83 4.44 -8.63
C GLY A 221 8.04 3.92 -7.87
N TYR A 222 7.86 3.00 -6.93
CA TYR A 222 8.98 2.37 -6.23
C TYR A 222 9.91 1.63 -7.19
N LEU A 223 9.36 0.87 -8.14
CA LEU A 223 10.18 0.20 -9.15
C LEU A 223 10.87 1.19 -10.08
N VAL A 224 10.18 2.25 -10.48
CA VAL A 224 10.75 3.28 -11.35
C VAL A 224 11.88 4.02 -10.65
N THR A 225 11.70 4.44 -9.40
CA THR A 225 12.75 5.11 -8.62
C THR A 225 13.90 4.18 -8.28
N ALA A 226 13.64 2.91 -7.98
CA ALA A 226 14.67 1.90 -7.76
C ALA A 226 15.58 1.72 -9.00
N ILE A 227 14.98 1.68 -10.19
CA ILE A 227 15.71 1.54 -11.46
C ILE A 227 16.45 2.83 -11.83
N ALA A 228 15.85 3.99 -11.60
CA ALA A 228 16.48 5.30 -11.85
C ALA A 228 17.61 5.61 -10.87
N GLY A 229 17.62 4.96 -9.71
CA GLY A 229 18.68 5.10 -8.72
C GLY A 229 18.81 6.53 -8.16
N SER A 230 20.03 6.90 -7.76
CA SER A 230 20.33 8.22 -7.16
C SER A 230 20.22 9.41 -8.13
N GLU A 231 20.15 9.17 -9.43
CA GLU A 231 20.00 10.22 -10.42
C GLU A 231 18.61 10.90 -10.35
N ALA A 232 17.57 10.18 -9.87
CA ALA A 232 16.23 10.71 -9.70
C ALA A 232 15.89 10.92 -8.22
N ILE A 233 15.26 12.06 -7.90
CA ILE A 233 14.70 12.34 -6.57
C ILE A 233 13.22 12.03 -6.48
N ALA A 234 12.56 11.93 -7.62
CA ALA A 234 11.16 11.53 -7.76
C ALA A 234 10.92 10.92 -9.13
N CYS A 235 9.76 10.32 -9.33
CA CYS A 235 9.32 9.86 -10.63
C CYS A 235 7.89 10.30 -10.96
N CYS A 236 7.61 10.34 -12.27
CA CYS A 236 6.30 10.41 -12.88
C CYS A 236 6.10 9.13 -13.69
N VAL A 237 5.09 8.33 -13.37
CA VAL A 237 4.75 7.11 -14.09
C VAL A 237 3.44 7.33 -14.82
N ILE A 238 3.44 7.29 -16.15
CA ILE A 238 2.25 7.44 -16.97
C ILE A 238 1.71 6.05 -17.28
N HIS A 239 0.45 5.83 -16.95
CA HIS A 239 -0.28 4.57 -17.20
C HIS A 239 -1.33 4.79 -18.28
N GLY A 240 -1.55 3.79 -19.10
CA GLY A 240 -2.52 3.87 -20.19
C GLY A 240 -3.17 2.54 -20.49
N TYR A 241 -3.80 2.49 -21.64
CA TYR A 241 -4.54 1.35 -22.15
C TYR A 241 -3.62 0.31 -22.75
N MET A 242 -4.02 -0.94 -22.67
CA MET A 242 -3.28 -2.05 -23.27
C MET A 242 -3.22 -1.99 -24.81
N ASP A 243 -4.16 -1.32 -25.44
CA ASP A 243 -4.32 -1.25 -26.90
C ASP A 243 -4.03 0.14 -27.49
N GLY A 244 -3.54 1.09 -26.67
CA GLY A 244 -3.25 2.46 -27.09
C GLY A 244 -4.49 3.34 -27.35
N SER A 245 -5.70 2.87 -27.04
CA SER A 245 -6.93 3.64 -27.22
C SER A 245 -7.16 4.61 -26.08
N ILE A 246 -6.99 5.91 -26.34
CA ILE A 246 -7.10 6.97 -25.33
C ILE A 246 -8.53 7.21 -24.86
N SER A 247 -9.53 6.88 -25.64
CA SER A 247 -10.93 7.26 -25.42
C SER A 247 -11.89 6.10 -25.27
N ASP A 248 -11.40 4.83 -25.18
CA ASP A 248 -12.30 3.69 -24.98
C ASP A 248 -12.83 3.66 -23.54
N PRO A 249 -14.16 3.82 -23.33
CA PRO A 249 -14.76 3.83 -22.00
C PRO A 249 -14.66 2.48 -21.27
N ASN A 250 -14.29 1.39 -21.95
CA ASN A 250 -14.13 0.07 -21.34
C ASN A 250 -12.75 -0.11 -20.68
N TYR A 251 -11.82 0.81 -20.90
CA TYR A 251 -10.48 0.74 -20.34
C TYR A 251 -10.25 1.78 -19.23
N PRO A 252 -9.31 1.55 -18.32
CA PRO A 252 -8.95 2.52 -17.29
C PRO A 252 -8.53 3.85 -17.92
N ALA A 253 -8.92 4.95 -17.30
CA ALA A 253 -8.53 6.27 -17.76
C ALA A 253 -7.00 6.42 -17.78
N LEU A 254 -6.48 7.09 -18.81
CA LEU A 254 -5.08 7.48 -18.88
C LEU A 254 -4.74 8.37 -17.69
N GLY A 255 -3.72 8.02 -16.94
CA GLY A 255 -3.37 8.70 -15.70
C GLY A 255 -1.87 8.72 -15.43
N ALA A 256 -1.48 9.50 -14.44
CA ALA A 256 -0.12 9.57 -13.96
C ALA A 256 -0.06 9.39 -12.44
N SER A 257 1.05 8.84 -11.97
CA SER A 257 1.37 8.72 -10.55
C SER A 257 2.75 9.31 -10.30
N PHE A 258 2.91 10.00 -9.17
CA PHE A 258 4.15 10.63 -8.76
C PHE A 258 4.61 10.02 -7.44
N TYR A 259 5.89 9.67 -7.36
CA TYR A 259 6.47 9.09 -6.15
C TYR A 259 7.82 9.73 -5.85
N ALA A 260 8.07 10.03 -4.59
CA ALA A 260 9.41 10.36 -4.11
C ALA A 260 10.30 9.10 -4.14
N ASN A 261 11.59 9.29 -4.33
CA ASN A 261 12.56 8.20 -4.30
C ASN A 261 12.95 7.89 -2.84
N SER A 262 12.27 6.97 -2.20
CA SER A 262 12.51 6.53 -0.82
C SER A 262 13.86 5.81 -0.63
N PHE A 263 14.47 5.29 -1.71
CA PHE A 263 15.75 4.58 -1.64
C PHE A 263 16.97 5.50 -1.54
N ARG A 264 16.79 6.81 -1.53
CA ARG A 264 17.91 7.76 -1.39
C ARG A 264 18.39 7.95 0.04
N GLY A 265 17.62 7.53 1.05
CA GLY A 265 17.93 7.75 2.46
C GLY A 265 17.86 9.23 2.90
N GLU A 266 17.28 10.10 2.10
CA GLU A 266 17.04 11.51 2.36
C GLU A 266 15.56 11.81 2.22
N ASP A 267 15.01 12.64 3.10
CA ASP A 267 13.63 13.10 2.99
C ASP A 267 13.42 13.84 1.68
N ASN A 268 12.28 13.62 1.05
CA ASN A 268 11.88 14.39 -0.11
C ASN A 268 11.41 15.79 0.34
N PRO A 269 12.08 16.87 -0.11
CA PRO A 269 11.71 18.21 0.30
C PRO A 269 10.52 18.79 -0.49
N TYR A 270 9.96 18.05 -1.46
CA TYR A 270 8.95 18.52 -2.38
C TYR A 270 7.59 17.86 -2.15
N ASP A 271 6.53 18.65 -2.20
CA ASP A 271 5.15 18.14 -2.19
C ASP A 271 4.71 17.77 -3.62
N LEU A 272 4.78 16.49 -3.96
CA LEU A 272 4.40 15.98 -5.28
C LEU A 272 2.90 16.08 -5.56
N SER A 273 2.05 16.26 -4.53
CA SER A 273 0.61 16.42 -4.72
C SER A 273 0.26 17.65 -5.56
N MET A 274 1.15 18.65 -5.59
CA MET A 274 1.01 19.82 -6.46
C MET A 274 1.14 19.48 -7.95
N LEU A 275 1.90 18.44 -8.31
CA LEU A 275 1.93 17.94 -9.69
C LEU A 275 0.60 17.26 -10.04
N ALA A 276 0.09 16.45 -9.12
CA ALA A 276 -1.16 15.71 -9.34
C ALA A 276 -2.37 16.65 -9.49
N THR A 277 -2.42 17.72 -8.71
CA THR A 277 -3.54 18.67 -8.72
C THR A 277 -3.41 19.79 -9.77
N LEU A 278 -2.29 19.87 -10.49
CA LEU A 278 -2.01 20.97 -11.44
C LEU A 278 -3.05 21.08 -12.55
N LEU A 279 -3.51 19.95 -13.09
CA LEU A 279 -4.45 19.88 -14.21
C LEU A 279 -5.71 19.09 -13.88
N ASP A 280 -5.70 18.30 -12.82
CA ASP A 280 -6.81 17.48 -12.37
C ASP A 280 -7.22 17.89 -10.95
N GLU A 281 -8.33 18.61 -10.82
CA GLU A 281 -8.88 19.02 -9.51
C GLU A 281 -9.23 17.84 -8.61
N THR A 282 -9.44 16.65 -9.19
CA THR A 282 -9.70 15.40 -8.46
C THR A 282 -8.44 14.59 -8.17
N GLY A 283 -7.31 15.01 -8.70
CA GLY A 283 -6.00 14.47 -8.39
C GLY A 283 -5.60 14.73 -6.94
N GLY A 284 -4.63 13.98 -6.44
CA GLY A 284 -4.13 14.16 -5.09
C GLY A 284 -3.48 12.91 -4.52
N GLY A 285 -3.31 12.92 -3.20
CA GLY A 285 -2.64 11.88 -2.44
C GLY A 285 -1.72 12.48 -1.37
N HIS A 286 -0.69 11.76 -0.99
CA HIS A 286 0.32 12.23 -0.05
C HIS A 286 1.41 13.03 -0.76
N ALA A 287 2.12 13.86 -0.02
CA ALA A 287 3.26 14.63 -0.54
C ALA A 287 4.32 13.76 -1.27
N ASN A 288 4.51 12.52 -0.82
CA ASN A 288 5.48 11.58 -1.36
C ASN A 288 4.90 10.53 -2.33
N ALA A 289 3.57 10.42 -2.43
CA ALA A 289 2.90 9.45 -3.31
C ALA A 289 1.51 9.95 -3.66
N CYS A 290 1.29 10.31 -4.92
CA CYS A 290 0.03 10.90 -5.39
C CYS A 290 -0.23 10.51 -6.84
N GLY A 291 -1.41 10.86 -7.36
CA GLY A 291 -1.77 10.56 -8.74
C GLY A 291 -2.90 11.43 -9.26
N CYS A 292 -3.06 11.43 -10.58
CA CYS A 292 -4.10 12.17 -11.29
C CYS A 292 -4.48 11.46 -12.59
N ARG A 293 -5.55 11.94 -13.20
CA ARG A 293 -5.90 11.60 -14.58
C ARG A 293 -5.23 12.59 -15.54
N ILE A 294 -4.94 12.14 -16.74
CA ILE A 294 -4.61 13.07 -17.84
C ILE A 294 -5.87 13.88 -18.14
N GLN A 295 -5.70 15.17 -18.36
CA GLN A 295 -6.79 16.12 -18.62
C GLN A 295 -6.52 16.87 -19.94
N PRO A 296 -7.56 17.38 -20.62
CA PRO A 296 -7.37 18.35 -21.69
C PRO A 296 -6.60 19.55 -21.17
N ALA A 297 -5.43 19.85 -21.75
CA ALA A 297 -4.53 20.88 -21.27
C ALA A 297 -5.09 22.33 -21.44
N ASP A 298 -6.17 22.48 -22.20
CA ASP A 298 -6.91 23.73 -22.37
C ASP A 298 -7.98 23.96 -21.28
N GLY A 299 -8.10 23.04 -20.30
CA GLY A 299 -9.07 23.12 -19.21
C GLY A 299 -10.52 22.86 -19.64
N SER A 300 -10.75 22.39 -20.86
CA SER A 300 -12.09 22.04 -21.35
C SER A 300 -12.53 20.66 -20.85
N SER A 301 -13.82 20.37 -20.95
CA SER A 301 -14.41 19.06 -20.63
C SER A 301 -14.56 18.16 -21.86
N ARG A 302 -13.82 18.43 -22.95
CA ARG A 302 -13.79 17.58 -24.15
C ARG A 302 -13.16 16.22 -23.86
N GLU A 303 -13.40 15.27 -24.73
CA GLU A 303 -12.68 14.00 -24.74
C GLU A 303 -11.18 14.24 -24.98
N LEU A 304 -10.36 13.31 -24.44
CA LEU A 304 -8.91 13.33 -24.62
C LEU A 304 -8.54 13.10 -26.08
N ILE A 305 -7.47 13.75 -26.51
CA ILE A 305 -6.81 13.50 -27.78
C ILE A 305 -5.35 13.12 -27.53
N GLU A 306 -4.68 12.55 -28.53
CA GLU A 306 -3.31 12.04 -28.43
C GLU A 306 -2.30 13.05 -27.87
N THR A 307 -2.46 14.34 -28.19
CA THR A 307 -1.54 15.38 -27.72
C THR A 307 -1.72 15.76 -26.25
N ASP A 308 -2.81 15.36 -25.60
CA ASP A 308 -3.06 15.77 -24.21
C ASP A 308 -2.07 15.12 -23.24
N LYS A 309 -1.60 13.91 -23.51
CA LYS A 309 -0.56 13.26 -22.70
C LYS A 309 0.72 14.09 -22.67
N GLU A 310 1.24 14.46 -23.83
CA GLU A 310 2.44 15.28 -23.97
C GLU A 310 2.25 16.69 -23.37
N ASN A 311 1.09 17.28 -23.56
CA ASN A 311 0.77 18.60 -23.00
C ASN A 311 0.75 18.56 -21.45
N ASN A 312 0.16 17.51 -20.85
CA ASN A 312 0.18 17.32 -19.39
C ASN A 312 1.62 17.12 -18.91
N LEU A 313 2.38 16.25 -19.56
CA LEU A 313 3.78 16.01 -19.20
C LEU A 313 4.62 17.29 -19.27
N GLN A 314 4.43 18.10 -20.30
CA GLN A 314 5.13 19.38 -20.41
C GLN A 314 4.81 20.32 -19.26
N LYS A 315 3.53 20.42 -18.85
CA LYS A 315 3.10 21.25 -17.71
C LYS A 315 3.70 20.76 -16.39
N TRP A 316 3.75 19.45 -16.15
CA TRP A 316 4.41 18.89 -14.98
C TRP A 316 5.91 19.18 -14.99
N LEU A 317 6.58 19.10 -16.14
CA LEU A 317 8.01 19.44 -16.26
C LEU A 317 8.29 20.92 -16.06
N GLU A 318 7.42 21.81 -16.52
CA GLU A 318 7.50 23.24 -16.24
C GLU A 318 7.44 23.50 -14.73
N LEU A 319 6.41 22.98 -14.04
CA LEU A 319 6.29 23.10 -12.58
C LEU A 319 7.46 22.45 -11.84
N TRP A 320 7.89 21.26 -12.28
CA TRP A 320 9.04 20.57 -11.68
C TRP A 320 10.35 21.32 -11.84
N SER A 321 10.52 22.04 -12.94
CA SER A 321 11.71 22.87 -13.16
C SER A 321 11.80 24.04 -12.16
N ASP A 322 10.66 24.52 -11.71
CA ASP A 322 10.54 25.61 -10.73
C ASP A 322 10.42 25.09 -9.26
N ARG A 323 10.63 23.79 -9.00
CA ARG A 323 10.40 23.14 -7.70
C ARG A 323 11.14 23.77 -6.52
N ASP A 324 12.31 24.38 -6.77
CA ASP A 324 13.11 25.07 -5.74
C ASP A 324 12.57 26.47 -5.44
N SER A 325 11.73 27.02 -6.32
CA SER A 325 10.92 28.16 -6.00
C SER A 325 9.84 27.74 -4.99
N LYS A 326 9.28 28.66 -4.21
CA LYS A 326 8.37 28.36 -3.08
C LYS A 326 7.09 27.57 -3.42
N MET A 327 6.95 27.05 -4.63
CA MET A 327 5.71 26.43 -5.10
C MET A 327 5.59 24.92 -4.76
N LEU A 328 6.70 24.20 -4.58
CA LEU A 328 6.69 22.77 -4.24
C LEU A 328 7.27 22.46 -2.85
N ARG A 329 7.42 23.49 -1.98
CA ARG A 329 7.93 23.33 -0.61
C ARG A 329 6.85 23.47 0.43
#